data_d1c1cef3730c808dd11f9de75ad78cc8
#
_entry.id   d1c1cef3730c808dd11f9de75ad78cc8
#
_cell.length_a   1.000
_cell.length_b   1.000
_cell.length_c   1.000
_cell.angle_alpha   90.00
_cell.angle_beta   90.00
_cell.angle_gamma   90.00
#
_symmetry.space_group_name_H-M   'P 1'
#
loop_
_entity.id
_entity.type
_entity.pdbx_description
1 polymer ?
#
loop_
_entity_poly.entity_id
_entity_poly.type
_entity_poly.pdbx_seq_one_letter_code
_entity_poly.pdbx_strand_id
1 'polypeptide(L)'
;MAGSSERTTSIKLPGATVDVVRKGTGPQLFMLHGGGGPVAAMPFADKLAESFEIIAPVHPGFAGSAIPDHFDDLTDLIYLYLDLMDALELDDAVMMGFSMGGWTAAELAVISTARLSKLIL
;
A
#
# COMPACT_ATOMS: atom_id res chain seq x y z
N MET A 1 -5.77 -24.56 1.09
CA MET A 1 -6.04 -23.69 0.73
C MET A 1 -5.34 -22.75 1.12
N ALA A 2 -4.87 -22.50 0.56
CA ALA A 2 -4.09 -21.67 0.88
C ALA A 2 -4.59 -20.71 1.71
N GLY A 3 -5.09 -20.90 2.54
CA GLY A 3 -5.40 -20.08 3.54
C GLY A 3 -5.33 -18.63 3.38
N SER A 4 -5.15 -18.18 2.24
CA SER A 4 -5.10 -16.76 2.12
C SER A 4 -6.49 -16.26 1.94
N SER A 5 -7.11 -15.83 2.98
CA SER A 5 -8.36 -15.15 2.86
C SER A 5 -8.07 -13.67 2.66
N GLU A 6 -8.60 -13.13 1.58
CA GLU A 6 -8.54 -11.70 1.33
C GLU A 6 -9.50 -10.97 2.24
N ARG A 7 -9.05 -9.88 2.83
CA ARG A 7 -9.93 -9.01 3.61
C ARG A 7 -9.57 -7.56 3.32
N THR A 8 -10.56 -6.70 3.37
CA THR A 8 -10.37 -5.25 3.23
C THR A 8 -10.71 -4.60 4.56
N THR A 9 -9.80 -3.79 5.04
CA THR A 9 -9.96 -3.06 6.30
C THR A 9 -9.82 -1.58 6.02
N SER A 10 -10.69 -0.77 6.62
CA SER A 10 -10.58 0.69 6.52
C SER A 10 -9.77 1.19 7.71
N ILE A 11 -8.67 1.85 7.43
CA ILE A 11 -7.78 2.41 8.45
C ILE A 11 -8.03 3.90 8.54
N LYS A 12 -8.44 4.35 9.72
CA LYS A 12 -8.71 5.78 9.94
C LYS A 12 -7.44 6.46 10.39
N LEU A 13 -7.01 7.45 9.60
CA LEU A 13 -5.81 8.24 9.87
C LEU A 13 -6.20 9.71 10.07
N PRO A 14 -5.30 10.53 10.62
CA PRO A 14 -5.57 11.96 10.67
C PRO A 14 -5.79 12.49 9.24
N GLY A 15 -6.97 13.04 9.00
CA GLY A 15 -7.29 13.66 7.72
C GLY A 15 -7.77 12.75 6.61
N ALA A 16 -7.74 11.43 6.78
CA ALA A 16 -8.21 10.52 5.71
C ALA A 16 -8.47 9.12 6.24
N THR A 17 -9.31 8.37 5.53
CA THR A 17 -9.49 6.95 5.77
C THR A 17 -8.98 6.19 4.54
N VAL A 18 -8.20 5.16 4.74
CA VAL A 18 -7.60 4.38 3.65
C VAL A 18 -8.07 2.93 3.75
N ASP A 19 -8.60 2.42 2.64
CA ASP A 19 -8.95 1.01 2.56
C ASP A 19 -7.68 0.22 2.23
N VAL A 20 -7.46 -0.85 2.96
CA VAL A 20 -6.28 -1.70 2.81
C VAL A 20 -6.72 -3.13 2.57
N VAL A 21 -6.32 -3.68 1.44
CA VAL A 21 -6.55 -5.08 1.10
C VAL A 21 -5.40 -5.90 1.67
N ARG A 22 -5.72 -6.93 2.43
CA ARG A 22 -4.71 -7.81 3.01
C ARG A 22 -4.98 -9.25 2.62
N LYS A 23 -3.94 -9.99 2.27
CA LYS A 23 -4.05 -11.40 1.94
C LYS A 23 -2.69 -12.08 2.05
N GLY A 24 -2.71 -13.38 2.23
CA GLY A 24 -1.49 -14.18 2.32
C GLY A 24 -0.85 -14.15 3.69
N THR A 25 0.21 -14.91 3.84
CA THR A 25 1.01 -15.00 5.07
C THR A 25 2.49 -15.02 4.71
N GLY A 26 3.32 -14.55 5.61
CA GLY A 26 4.76 -14.49 5.42
C GLY A 26 5.29 -13.09 5.70
N PRO A 27 6.49 -12.76 5.21
CA PRO A 27 7.03 -11.42 5.36
C PRO A 27 6.09 -10.38 4.77
N GLN A 28 6.04 -9.19 5.34
CA GLN A 28 5.15 -8.13 4.89
C GLN A 28 5.60 -7.56 3.56
N LEU A 29 4.66 -7.39 2.62
CA LEU A 29 4.90 -6.76 1.35
C LEU A 29 3.86 -5.65 1.16
N PHE A 30 4.32 -4.41 1.24
CA PHE A 30 3.49 -3.22 1.10
C PHE A 30 3.44 -2.87 -0.39
N MET A 31 2.29 -3.09 -1.02
CA MET A 31 2.14 -2.99 -2.47
C MET A 31 1.33 -1.76 -2.85
N LEU A 32 1.92 -0.90 -3.67
CA LEU A 32 1.29 0.33 -4.13
C LEU A 32 0.91 0.20 -5.61
N HIS A 33 -0.40 0.27 -5.89
CA HIS A 33 -0.89 0.11 -7.25
C HIS A 33 -0.62 1.34 -8.12
N GLY A 34 -0.67 1.16 -9.43
CA GLY A 34 -0.51 2.25 -10.38
C GLY A 34 -1.84 2.87 -10.79
N GLY A 35 -1.79 3.64 -11.87
CA GLY A 35 -2.97 4.35 -12.41
C GLY A 35 -4.10 3.44 -12.87
N GLY A 36 -3.83 2.15 -13.10
CA GLY A 36 -4.88 1.16 -13.41
C GLY A 36 -5.72 0.74 -12.22
N GLY A 37 -5.40 1.23 -11.02
CA GLY A 37 -6.13 0.91 -9.81
C GLY A 37 -5.73 -0.42 -9.19
N PRO A 38 -6.34 -0.76 -8.03
CA PRO A 38 -5.97 -1.97 -7.32
C PRO A 38 -6.28 -3.26 -8.10
N VAL A 39 -7.31 -3.25 -8.95
CA VAL A 39 -7.68 -4.43 -9.73
C VAL A 39 -6.57 -4.87 -10.67
N ALA A 40 -5.87 -3.93 -11.28
CA ALA A 40 -4.77 -4.25 -12.21
C ALA A 40 -3.59 -4.92 -11.49
N ALA A 41 -3.41 -4.68 -10.21
CA ALA A 41 -2.33 -5.29 -9.44
C ALA A 41 -2.70 -6.65 -8.84
N MET A 42 -3.98 -7.01 -8.83
CA MET A 42 -4.45 -8.22 -8.16
C MET A 42 -3.80 -9.52 -8.65
N PRO A 43 -3.59 -9.75 -9.96
CA PRO A 43 -2.93 -10.99 -10.39
C PRO A 43 -1.53 -11.15 -9.78
N PHE A 44 -0.79 -10.06 -9.63
CA PHE A 44 0.52 -10.08 -8.98
C PHE A 44 0.38 -10.33 -7.49
N ALA A 45 -0.59 -9.67 -6.84
CA ALA A 45 -0.85 -9.85 -5.42
C ALA A 45 -1.24 -11.30 -5.11
N ASP A 46 -2.09 -11.90 -5.92
CA ASP A 46 -2.52 -13.29 -5.72
C ASP A 46 -1.33 -14.25 -5.77
N LYS A 47 -0.42 -14.03 -6.71
CA LYS A 47 0.76 -14.89 -6.82
C LYS A 47 1.71 -14.67 -5.65
N LEU A 48 1.96 -13.43 -5.29
CA LEU A 48 2.87 -13.09 -4.20
C LEU A 48 2.33 -13.48 -2.84
N ALA A 49 1.01 -13.54 -2.69
CA ALA A 49 0.38 -13.96 -1.43
C ALA A 49 0.68 -15.41 -1.05
N GLU A 50 1.21 -16.20 -1.98
CA GLU A 50 1.68 -17.55 -1.67
C GLU A 50 2.92 -17.52 -0.76
N SER A 51 3.67 -16.43 -0.75
CA SER A 51 4.93 -16.32 -0.01
C SER A 51 5.01 -15.10 0.90
N PHE A 52 4.11 -14.13 0.75
CA PHE A 52 4.14 -12.87 1.48
C PHE A 52 2.79 -12.54 2.07
N GLU A 53 2.79 -11.76 3.14
CA GLU A 53 1.58 -11.09 3.59
C GLU A 53 1.47 -9.80 2.78
N ILE A 54 0.53 -9.76 1.85
CA ILE A 54 0.30 -8.60 0.99
C ILE A 54 -0.51 -7.57 1.78
N ILE A 55 -0.03 -6.33 1.78
CA ILE A 55 -0.70 -5.20 2.39
C ILE A 55 -0.80 -4.15 1.29
N ALA A 56 -1.99 -4.00 0.71
CA ALA A 56 -2.19 -3.19 -0.49
C ALA A 56 -3.22 -2.10 -0.23
N PRO A 57 -2.77 -0.86 0.06
CA PRO A 57 -3.71 0.24 0.21
C PRO A 57 -4.30 0.64 -1.14
N VAL A 58 -5.55 1.11 -1.09
CA VAL A 58 -6.22 1.70 -2.25
C VAL A 58 -5.94 3.20 -2.22
N HIS A 59 -5.32 3.71 -3.27
CA HIS A 59 -5.03 5.15 -3.34
C HIS A 59 -6.33 5.96 -3.28
N PRO A 60 -6.36 7.07 -2.54
CA PRO A 60 -7.52 7.95 -2.55
C PRO A 60 -7.91 8.33 -3.97
N GLY A 61 -9.20 8.28 -4.27
CA GLY A 61 -9.74 8.56 -5.60
C GLY A 61 -9.89 7.33 -6.48
N PHE A 62 -9.43 6.14 -6.03
CA PHE A 62 -9.56 4.90 -6.78
C PHE A 62 -10.61 3.99 -6.11
N ALA A 63 -11.21 3.11 -6.91
CA ALA A 63 -12.19 2.12 -6.44
C ALA A 63 -13.32 2.74 -5.59
N GLY A 64 -13.77 3.92 -5.99
CA GLY A 64 -14.88 4.60 -5.31
C GLY A 64 -14.51 5.35 -4.05
N SER A 65 -13.25 5.34 -3.65
CA SER A 65 -12.83 6.10 -2.47
C SER A 65 -12.74 7.59 -2.78
N ALA A 66 -12.93 8.43 -1.77
CA ALA A 66 -12.87 9.87 -1.93
C ALA A 66 -11.44 10.39 -1.87
N ILE A 67 -11.16 11.46 -2.60
CA ILE A 67 -9.92 12.22 -2.43
C ILE A 67 -10.17 13.25 -1.35
N PRO A 68 -9.37 13.28 -0.27
CA PRO A 68 -9.55 14.31 0.76
C PRO A 68 -9.39 15.72 0.18
N ASP A 69 -10.21 16.66 0.66
CA ASP A 69 -10.23 18.03 0.14
C ASP A 69 -8.88 18.74 0.21
N HIS A 70 -8.05 18.37 1.18
CA HIS A 70 -6.75 19.01 1.38
C HIS A 70 -5.63 18.40 0.52
N PHE A 71 -5.94 17.38 -0.31
CA PHE A 71 -4.93 16.79 -1.18
C PHE A 71 -4.73 17.65 -2.42
N ASP A 72 -3.50 18.07 -2.64
CA ASP A 72 -3.12 18.87 -3.79
C ASP A 72 -2.22 18.11 -4.76
N ASP A 73 -1.32 17.26 -4.26
CA ASP A 73 -0.35 16.57 -5.10
C ASP A 73 0.14 15.27 -4.47
N LEU A 74 1.13 14.65 -5.10
CA LEU A 74 1.69 13.38 -4.64
C LEU A 74 2.29 13.46 -3.23
N THR A 75 2.77 14.62 -2.84
CA THR A 75 3.35 14.79 -1.50
C THR A 75 2.35 14.45 -0.40
N ASP A 76 1.09 14.83 -0.59
CA ASP A 76 0.04 14.51 0.35
C ASP A 76 -0.17 13.00 0.48
N LEU A 77 -0.10 12.29 -0.64
CA LEU A 77 -0.21 10.83 -0.64
C LEU A 77 0.98 10.19 0.10
N ILE A 78 2.18 10.71 -0.11
CA ILE A 78 3.38 10.21 0.54
C ILE A 78 3.26 10.30 2.05
N TYR A 79 2.86 11.45 2.57
CA TYR A 79 2.72 11.64 4.02
C TYR A 79 1.56 10.81 4.58
N LEU A 80 0.48 10.67 3.83
CA LEU A 80 -0.62 9.80 4.23
C LEU A 80 -0.12 8.36 4.41
N TYR A 81 0.71 7.87 3.49
CA TYR A 81 1.21 6.51 3.55
C TYR A 81 2.28 6.31 4.62
N LEU A 82 3.04 7.34 4.96
CA LEU A 82 3.92 7.26 6.13
C LEU A 82 3.08 7.05 7.40
N ASP A 83 1.99 7.78 7.53
CA ASP A 83 1.07 7.60 8.66
C ASP A 83 0.44 6.21 8.64
N LEU A 84 0.06 5.72 7.46
CA LEU A 84 -0.51 4.39 7.32
C LEU A 84 0.49 3.31 7.75
N MET A 85 1.74 3.42 7.32
CA MET A 85 2.78 2.46 7.69
C MET A 85 2.98 2.42 9.20
N ASP A 86 2.92 3.59 9.86
CA ASP A 86 3.00 3.66 11.32
C ASP A 86 1.78 3.02 11.97
N ALA A 87 0.58 3.32 11.46
CA ALA A 87 -0.65 2.75 12.01
C ALA A 87 -0.71 1.24 11.89
N LEU A 88 -0.16 0.70 10.81
CA LEU A 88 -0.09 -0.74 10.57
C LEU A 88 1.12 -1.40 11.25
N GLU A 89 1.99 -0.60 11.84
CA GLU A 89 3.19 -1.08 12.54
C GLU A 89 4.04 -1.98 11.65
N LEU A 90 4.26 -1.57 10.40
CA LEU A 90 5.07 -2.35 9.49
C LEU A 90 6.51 -2.47 10.01
N ASP A 91 7.10 -3.65 9.82
CA ASP A 91 8.45 -3.95 10.29
C ASP A 91 9.19 -4.75 9.23
N ASP A 92 10.35 -4.25 8.81
CA ASP A 92 11.18 -4.87 7.78
C ASP A 92 10.38 -5.25 6.52
N ALA A 93 9.45 -4.38 6.12
CA ALA A 93 8.57 -4.68 5.00
C ALA A 93 9.30 -4.51 3.65
N VAL A 94 8.95 -5.38 2.71
CA VAL A 94 9.28 -5.14 1.31
C VAL A 94 8.25 -4.16 0.77
N MET A 95 8.69 -3.11 0.08
CA MET A 95 7.77 -2.18 -0.57
C MET A 95 7.90 -2.34 -2.08
N MET A 96 6.77 -2.55 -2.74
CA MET A 96 6.71 -2.74 -4.20
C MET A 96 5.72 -1.74 -4.77
N GLY A 97 6.11 -1.07 -5.86
CA GLY A 97 5.24 -0.10 -6.50
C GLY A 97 5.19 -0.28 -8.01
N PHE A 98 4.00 -0.03 -8.58
CA PHE A 98 3.75 -0.14 -10.01
C PHE A 98 3.47 1.26 -10.57
N SER A 99 4.27 1.72 -11.53
CA SER A 99 4.06 3.00 -12.22
C SER A 99 3.95 4.16 -11.21
N MET A 100 2.79 4.81 -11.09
CA MET A 100 2.57 5.87 -10.09
C MET A 100 2.85 5.37 -8.68
N GLY A 101 2.49 4.13 -8.38
CA GLY A 101 2.81 3.51 -7.10
C GLY A 101 4.32 3.33 -6.91
N GLY A 102 5.05 3.07 -7.98
CA GLY A 102 6.52 3.01 -7.95
C GLY A 102 7.13 4.37 -7.65
N TRP A 103 6.60 5.43 -8.26
CA TRP A 103 7.04 6.79 -7.95
C TRP A 103 6.79 7.11 -6.48
N THR A 104 5.57 6.81 -6.01
CA THR A 104 5.21 7.03 -4.60
C THR A 104 6.14 6.24 -3.67
N ALA A 105 6.42 4.98 -3.99
CA ALA A 105 7.30 4.13 -3.19
C ALA A 105 8.72 4.71 -3.12
N ALA A 106 9.25 5.17 -4.24
CA ALA A 106 10.57 5.76 -4.29
C ALA A 106 10.65 7.01 -3.42
N GLU A 107 9.66 7.87 -3.51
CA GLU A 107 9.61 9.10 -2.71
C GLU A 107 9.47 8.78 -1.20
N LEU A 108 8.66 7.78 -0.85
CA LEU A 108 8.55 7.32 0.53
C LEU A 108 9.91 6.87 1.06
N ALA A 109 10.64 6.08 0.28
CA ALA A 109 11.94 5.56 0.69
C ALA A 109 12.98 6.67 0.87
N VAL A 110 12.89 7.75 0.08
CA VAL A 110 13.75 8.91 0.25
C VAL A 110 13.53 9.57 1.60
N ILE A 111 12.26 9.65 2.05
CA ILE A 111 11.92 10.28 3.31
C ILE A 111 12.30 9.39 4.50
N SER A 112 11.96 8.09 4.41
CA SER A 112 12.23 7.16 5.51
C SER A 112 12.30 5.72 5.03
N THR A 113 13.33 5.01 5.48
CA THR A 113 13.47 3.57 5.27
C THR A 113 13.29 2.80 6.57
N ALA A 114 12.85 3.47 7.63
CA ALA A 114 12.83 2.88 8.98
C ALA A 114 12.01 1.57 9.08
N ARG A 115 10.97 1.43 8.26
CA ARG A 115 10.10 0.26 8.26
C ARG A 115 10.32 -0.67 7.08
N LEU A 116 11.33 -0.40 6.27
CA LEU A 116 11.55 -1.12 5.02
C LEU A 116 12.78 -2.00 5.07
N SER A 117 12.70 -3.16 4.42
CA SER A 117 13.86 -4.01 4.16
C SER A 117 14.32 -3.90 2.71
N LYS A 118 13.39 -3.76 1.77
CA LYS A 118 13.68 -3.70 0.33
C LYS A 118 12.67 -2.82 -0.38
N LEU A 119 13.11 -2.26 -1.51
CA LEU A 119 12.26 -1.48 -2.41
C LEU A 119 12.33 -2.11 -3.80
N ILE A 120 11.16 -2.40 -4.37
CA ILE A 120 11.03 -2.98 -5.71
C ILE A 120 10.14 -2.06 -6.54
N LEU A 121 10.66 -1.62 -7.67
CA LEU A 121 9.96 -0.69 -8.56
C LEU A 121 9.67 -1.33 -9.91
#